data_894abe0e303c357a38241aa2900591c6
#
_entry.id   894abe0e303c357a38241aa2900591c6
#
_cell.length_a   1.000
_cell.length_b   1.000
_cell.length_c   1.000
_cell.angle_alpha   90.00
_cell.angle_beta   90.00
_cell.angle_gamma   90.00
#
_symmetry.space_group_name_H-M   'P 1'
#
loop_
_entity.id
_entity.type
_entity.pdbx_description
1 polymer ?
#
loop_
_entity_poly.entity_id
_entity_poly.type
_entity_poly.pdbx_seq_one_letter_code
_entity_poly.pdbx_strand_id
1 'polypeptide(L)'
;MTEPTDTHKGPDYSKTLFLPQTDFPMRAGLPQKEPEILAHWEKIDLYGQLRAKGKGRPKFVLHDGPPYANGNIHIGHALNKILKDIVVRSQQMLGKDSNYVQIGRAHV
;
A
#
# COMPACT_ATOMS: atom_id res chain seq x y z
N MET A 1 50.91 -14.36 -12.14
CA MET A 1 49.79 -14.84 -12.96
C MET A 1 49.13 -15.97 -12.18
N THR A 2 48.08 -15.66 -11.44
CA THR A 2 47.26 -16.63 -10.72
C THR A 2 45.90 -16.67 -11.41
N GLU A 3 45.62 -17.84 -12.01
CA GLU A 3 44.31 -18.11 -12.61
C GLU A 3 43.21 -18.05 -11.57
N PRO A 4 42.00 -17.51 -11.89
CA PRO A 4 40.87 -17.56 -11.00
C PRO A 4 40.34 -18.98 -10.97
N THR A 5 40.31 -19.54 -9.78
CA THR A 5 39.78 -20.83 -9.43
C THR A 5 38.32 -20.96 -9.85
N ASP A 6 38.07 -22.02 -10.57
CA ASP A 6 36.80 -22.59 -11.00
C ASP A 6 35.74 -22.56 -9.89
N THR A 7 34.70 -21.76 -10.10
CA THR A 7 33.55 -21.75 -9.24
C THR A 7 32.77 -23.04 -9.48
N HIS A 8 32.75 -23.95 -8.52
CA HIS A 8 31.87 -25.10 -8.46
C HIS A 8 30.45 -24.70 -8.84
N LYS A 9 30.06 -24.87 -10.09
CA LYS A 9 28.67 -24.92 -10.51
C LYS A 9 28.08 -26.20 -9.93
N GLY A 10 27.43 -26.08 -8.78
CA GLY A 10 26.61 -27.14 -8.26
C GLY A 10 25.51 -27.54 -9.24
N PRO A 11 24.75 -28.62 -8.99
CA PRO A 11 23.64 -29.04 -9.85
C PRO A 11 22.66 -27.90 -10.11
N ASP A 12 22.26 -27.71 -11.36
CA ASP A 12 21.25 -26.70 -11.72
C ASP A 12 19.85 -27.18 -11.32
N TYR A 13 19.31 -26.59 -10.27
CA TYR A 13 17.97 -26.86 -9.75
C TYR A 13 16.87 -25.96 -10.35
N SER A 14 17.18 -25.13 -11.35
CA SER A 14 16.21 -24.20 -11.92
C SER A 14 14.94 -24.88 -12.42
N LYS A 15 15.05 -26.10 -12.94
CA LYS A 15 13.94 -26.90 -13.45
C LYS A 15 13.08 -27.57 -12.36
N THR A 16 13.55 -27.55 -11.12
CA THR A 16 12.80 -28.13 -9.98
C THR A 16 12.01 -27.07 -9.20
N LEU A 17 12.13 -25.80 -9.58
CA LEU A 17 11.42 -24.69 -8.95
C LEU A 17 10.03 -24.54 -9.54
N PHE A 18 9.02 -24.62 -8.71
CA PHE A 18 7.63 -24.34 -9.06
C PHE A 18 7.32 -22.86 -8.77
N LEU A 19 7.84 -21.98 -9.63
CA LEU A 19 7.56 -20.56 -9.53
C LEU A 19 6.17 -20.26 -10.13
N PRO A 20 5.37 -19.38 -9.51
CA PRO A 20 4.11 -18.96 -10.09
C PRO A 20 4.35 -18.22 -11.42
N GLN A 21 3.57 -18.57 -12.43
CA GLN A 21 3.53 -17.79 -13.68
C GLN A 21 2.53 -16.66 -13.49
N THR A 22 3.00 -15.43 -13.61
CA THR A 22 2.18 -14.23 -13.41
C THR A 22 2.71 -13.10 -14.28
N ASP A 23 1.78 -12.26 -14.74
CA ASP A 23 2.10 -11.01 -15.46
C ASP A 23 2.60 -9.90 -14.51
N PHE A 24 2.53 -10.13 -13.20
CA PHE A 24 3.09 -9.19 -12.24
C PHE A 24 4.63 -9.16 -12.34
N PRO A 25 5.22 -7.97 -12.52
CA PRO A 25 6.67 -7.84 -12.60
C PRO A 25 7.33 -8.21 -11.28
N MET A 26 8.47 -8.90 -11.35
CA MET A 26 9.29 -9.25 -10.17
C MET A 26 9.70 -8.02 -9.34
N ARG A 27 9.89 -6.87 -10.00
CA ARG A 27 10.16 -5.59 -9.36
C ARG A 27 8.95 -4.70 -9.51
N ALA A 28 8.39 -4.27 -8.40
CA ALA A 28 7.22 -3.40 -8.39
C ALA A 28 7.51 -2.00 -8.97
N GLY A 29 8.77 -1.51 -8.89
CA GLY A 29 9.14 -0.17 -9.36
C GLY A 29 8.35 0.94 -8.69
N LEU A 30 8.04 0.80 -7.40
CA LEU A 30 7.12 1.66 -6.67
C LEU A 30 7.46 3.17 -6.75
N PRO A 31 8.75 3.58 -6.64
CA PRO A 31 9.09 5.00 -6.72
C PRO A 31 8.62 5.68 -8.02
N GLN A 32 8.58 4.96 -9.11
CA GLN A 32 8.09 5.45 -10.41
C GLN A 32 6.58 5.25 -10.56
N LYS A 33 6.08 4.10 -10.13
CA LYS A 33 4.68 3.71 -10.34
C LYS A 33 3.69 4.43 -9.42
N GLU A 34 4.06 4.70 -8.19
CA GLU A 34 3.17 5.36 -7.23
C GLU A 34 2.75 6.77 -7.66
N PRO A 35 3.65 7.65 -8.13
CA PRO A 35 3.25 8.95 -8.65
C PRO A 35 2.27 8.87 -9.84
N GLU A 36 2.46 7.89 -10.72
CA GLU A 36 1.54 7.66 -11.86
C GLU A 36 0.15 7.23 -11.39
N ILE A 37 0.09 6.36 -10.38
CA ILE A 37 -1.18 5.93 -9.76
C ILE A 37 -1.89 7.12 -9.10
N LEU A 38 -1.18 7.96 -8.37
CA LEU A 38 -1.74 9.15 -7.73
C LEU A 38 -2.30 10.11 -8.77
N ALA A 39 -1.54 10.42 -9.82
CA ALA A 39 -2.00 11.28 -10.90
C ALA A 39 -3.25 10.71 -11.59
N HIS A 40 -3.31 9.38 -11.78
CA HIS A 40 -4.49 8.72 -12.31
C HIS A 40 -5.70 8.88 -11.38
N TRP A 41 -5.54 8.70 -10.07
CA TRP A 41 -6.61 8.85 -9.09
C TRP A 41 -7.14 10.28 -9.02
N GLU A 42 -6.27 11.27 -9.12
CA GLU A 42 -6.68 12.68 -9.21
C GLU A 42 -7.46 12.94 -10.50
N LYS A 43 -6.97 12.46 -11.64
CA LYS A 43 -7.64 12.64 -12.94
C LYS A 43 -9.06 12.11 -12.98
N ILE A 44 -9.32 10.97 -12.31
CA ILE A 44 -10.66 10.35 -12.27
C ILE A 44 -11.49 10.79 -11.08
N ASP A 45 -10.99 11.70 -10.24
CA ASP A 45 -11.63 12.07 -8.96
C ASP A 45 -12.06 10.84 -8.14
N LEU A 46 -11.13 9.91 -7.94
CA LEU A 46 -11.41 8.63 -7.28
C LEU A 46 -12.07 8.83 -5.92
N TYR A 47 -11.57 9.76 -5.12
CA TYR A 47 -12.12 10.01 -3.78
C TYR A 47 -13.57 10.51 -3.84
N GLY A 48 -13.85 11.47 -4.70
CA GLY A 48 -15.22 11.97 -4.90
C GLY A 48 -16.18 10.86 -5.34
N GLN A 49 -15.76 9.99 -6.27
CA GLN A 49 -16.54 8.83 -6.68
C GLN A 49 -16.82 7.86 -5.54
N LEU A 50 -15.83 7.57 -4.70
CA LEU A 50 -15.97 6.68 -3.55
C LEU A 50 -16.95 7.27 -2.52
N ARG A 51 -16.88 8.59 -2.26
CA ARG A 51 -17.81 9.28 -1.37
C ARG A 51 -19.23 9.28 -1.91
N ALA A 52 -19.41 9.48 -3.21
CA ALA A 52 -20.71 9.43 -3.86
C ALA A 52 -21.34 8.03 -3.77
N LYS A 53 -20.54 6.98 -4.03
CA LYS A 53 -21.00 5.59 -3.92
C LYS A 53 -21.30 5.16 -2.48
N GLY A 54 -20.68 5.80 -1.50
CA GLY A 54 -20.89 5.51 -0.08
C GLY A 54 -22.24 6.03 0.46
N LYS A 55 -22.87 6.98 -0.22
CA LYS A 55 -24.12 7.58 0.25
C LYS A 55 -25.23 6.52 0.45
N GLY A 56 -25.88 6.55 1.61
CA GLY A 56 -26.95 5.64 1.94
C GLY A 56 -26.51 4.25 2.41
N ARG A 57 -25.24 3.95 2.44
CA ARG A 57 -24.69 2.70 2.98
C ARG A 57 -24.52 2.79 4.50
N PRO A 58 -24.50 1.64 5.21
CA PRO A 58 -24.20 1.62 6.64
C PRO A 58 -22.81 2.24 6.90
N LYS A 59 -22.76 3.16 7.84
CA LYS A 59 -21.48 3.83 8.18
C LYS A 59 -20.52 2.90 8.91
N PHE A 60 -19.28 2.97 8.53
CA PHE A 60 -18.16 2.41 9.26
C PHE A 60 -17.11 3.50 9.44
N VAL A 61 -16.87 3.90 10.67
CA VAL A 61 -15.94 4.98 10.99
C VAL A 61 -14.71 4.39 11.67
N LEU A 62 -13.56 4.51 11.02
CA LEU A 62 -12.27 4.30 11.66
C LEU A 62 -11.79 5.65 12.18
N HIS A 63 -11.76 5.78 13.49
CA HIS A 63 -11.32 6.99 14.16
C HIS A 63 -9.85 6.84 14.59
N ASP A 64 -9.04 7.85 14.32
CA ASP A 64 -7.64 7.90 14.72
C ASP A 64 -7.28 9.26 15.31
N GLY A 65 -6.39 9.26 16.28
CA GLY A 65 -5.81 10.48 16.82
C GLY A 65 -4.82 11.14 15.84
N PRO A 66 -4.46 12.41 16.09
CA PRO A 66 -3.48 13.10 15.27
C PRO A 66 -2.11 12.40 15.38
N PRO A 67 -1.37 12.29 14.27
CA PRO A 67 -0.02 11.74 14.30
C PRO A 67 0.90 12.68 15.08
N TYR A 68 1.80 12.11 15.88
CA TYR A 68 2.89 12.87 16.45
C TYR A 68 3.91 13.20 15.35
N ALA A 69 4.01 14.47 14.99
CA ALA A 69 4.91 14.97 13.94
C ALA A 69 6.23 15.49 14.51
N ASN A 70 6.78 14.83 15.51
CA ASN A 70 7.95 15.27 16.26
C ASN A 70 9.23 14.49 15.96
N GLY A 71 9.37 13.98 14.76
CA GLY A 71 10.55 13.23 14.34
C GLY A 71 10.45 12.70 12.92
N ASN A 72 11.45 11.97 12.50
CA ASN A 72 11.46 11.34 11.19
C ASN A 72 10.45 10.20 11.10
N ILE A 73 9.87 10.03 9.91
CA ILE A 73 9.00 8.90 9.62
C ILE A 73 9.82 7.61 9.70
N HIS A 74 9.30 6.62 10.40
CA HIS A 74 9.90 5.30 10.55
C HIS A 74 8.92 4.18 10.19
N ILE A 75 9.41 2.95 10.16
CA ILE A 75 8.62 1.78 9.75
C ILE A 75 7.34 1.57 10.59
N GLY A 76 7.35 1.96 11.86
CA GLY A 76 6.16 1.90 12.72
C GLY A 76 5.04 2.83 12.25
N HIS A 77 5.37 4.00 11.73
CA HIS A 77 4.40 4.90 11.10
C HIS A 77 3.80 4.26 9.83
N ALA A 78 4.66 3.68 8.98
CA ALA A 78 4.23 2.99 7.77
C ALA A 78 3.27 1.84 8.09
N LEU A 79 3.63 0.97 9.04
CA LEU A 79 2.78 -0.15 9.48
C LEU A 79 1.42 0.35 9.97
N ASN A 80 1.39 1.34 10.83
CA ASN A 80 0.17 1.91 11.38
C ASN A 80 -0.74 2.46 10.27
N LYS A 81 -0.20 3.25 9.34
CA LYS A 81 -0.99 3.83 8.24
C LYS A 81 -1.49 2.80 7.26
N ILE A 82 -0.67 1.82 6.91
CA ILE A 82 -1.05 0.72 6.00
C ILE A 82 -2.18 -0.12 6.61
N LEU A 83 -2.10 -0.49 7.89
CA LEU A 83 -3.16 -1.27 8.54
C LEU A 83 -4.49 -0.52 8.56
N LYS A 84 -4.48 0.79 8.85
CA LYS A 84 -5.68 1.62 8.82
C LYS A 84 -6.28 1.74 7.42
N ASP A 85 -5.44 1.91 6.41
CA ASP A 85 -5.86 1.96 5.01
C ASP A 85 -6.50 0.65 4.57
N ILE A 86 -5.91 -0.50 4.93
CA ILE A 86 -6.47 -1.82 4.66
C ILE A 86 -7.86 -1.97 5.29
N VAL A 87 -8.02 -1.57 6.56
CA VAL A 87 -9.31 -1.66 7.25
C VAL A 87 -10.37 -0.80 6.55
N VAL A 88 -10.07 0.46 6.26
CA VAL A 88 -11.01 1.38 5.60
C VAL A 88 -11.41 0.86 4.22
N ARG A 89 -10.45 0.43 3.41
CA ARG A 89 -10.71 -0.08 2.05
C ARG A 89 -11.51 -1.37 2.07
N SER A 90 -11.17 -2.31 2.96
CA SER A 90 -11.90 -3.58 3.06
C SER A 90 -13.35 -3.36 3.45
N GLN A 91 -13.64 -2.49 4.40
CA GLN A 91 -15.01 -2.19 4.80
C GLN A 91 -15.80 -1.50 3.69
N GLN A 92 -15.15 -0.66 2.88
CA GLN A 92 -15.76 -0.05 1.72
C GLN A 92 -16.07 -1.07 0.61
N MET A 93 -15.17 -2.01 0.36
CA MET A 93 -15.39 -3.13 -0.57
C MET A 93 -16.53 -4.04 -0.11
N LEU A 94 -16.72 -4.19 1.20
CA LEU A 94 -17.85 -4.92 1.82
C LEU A 94 -19.19 -4.15 1.79
N GLY A 95 -19.24 -3.03 1.10
CA GLY A 95 -20.49 -2.27 0.88
C GLY A 95 -20.85 -1.27 1.98
N LYS A 96 -19.90 -0.89 2.84
CA LYS A 96 -20.12 0.13 3.86
C LYS A 96 -19.69 1.53 3.36
N ASP A 97 -20.26 2.58 3.94
CA ASP A 97 -19.74 3.94 3.84
C ASP A 97 -18.57 4.07 4.82
N SER A 98 -17.40 3.65 4.38
CA SER A 98 -16.19 3.65 5.19
C SER A 98 -15.32 4.84 4.85
N ASN A 99 -14.99 5.63 5.87
CA ASN A 99 -14.10 6.77 5.73
C ASN A 99 -13.11 6.80 6.88
N TYR A 100 -11.90 7.24 6.58
CA TYR A 100 -10.88 7.51 7.58
C TYR A 100 -11.14 8.89 8.19
N VAL A 101 -11.41 8.91 9.50
CA VAL A 101 -11.68 10.15 10.24
C VAL A 101 -10.52 10.43 11.18
N GLN A 102 -9.80 11.48 10.89
CA GLN A 102 -8.72 11.96 11.73
C GLN A 102 -9.17 13.22 12.46
N ILE A 103 -9.07 13.22 13.79
CA ILE A 103 -9.25 14.43 14.59
C ILE A 103 -7.98 15.25 14.51
N GLY A 104 -8.11 16.50 14.03
CA GLY A 104 -7.05 17.50 14.11
C GLY A 104 -6.71 17.82 15.57
N ARG A 105 -5.45 18.13 15.83
CA ARG A 105 -5.03 18.66 17.12
C ARG A 105 -5.69 20.03 17.29
N ALA A 106 -6.51 20.19 18.33
CA ALA A 106 -6.91 21.52 18.73
C ALA A 106 -5.65 22.33 19.09
N HIS A 107 -5.43 23.41 18.41
CA HIS A 107 -4.41 24.36 18.83
C HIS A 107 -4.89 24.97 20.15
N VAL A 108 -4.19 24.59 21.21
CA VAL A 108 -4.26 25.31 22.49
C VAL A 108 -3.31 26.48 22.39
#